data_acbd7f59e19b556b5b35c7c2aea7978a
#
_entry.id   acbd7f59e19b556b5b35c7c2aea7978a
#
_cell.length_a   1.000
_cell.length_b   1.000
_cell.length_c   1.000
_cell.angle_alpha   90.00
_cell.angle_beta   90.00
_cell.angle_gamma   90.00
#
_symmetry.space_group_name_H-M   'P 1'
#
loop_
_entity.id
_entity.type
_entity.pdbx_description
1 polymer ?
#
loop_
_entity_poly.entity_id
_entity_poly.type
_entity_poly.pdbx_seq_one_letter_code
_entity_poly.pdbx_strand_id
1 'polypeptide(L)'
;MKRVLFLAMFGTLLIPALAAAQSPFDGTWKVDMNKVDFPKKPYVYSLQNGMYQCKTCVPPIEVKADGMDQKVTGHPYFDTIAIKVISNNEVEETDKKDGKVVGTSKMMVSPDGKTMTFEFTDSSNSNAAPVTGKGEDMRVGAKPPAGANMITGSWRTTKMENISDNGITWTYKVNNDQLTMTSPTGQSYTAKMDGTEAPMKGDPGITSVSVKKMGNNTIEETDMRNSKVIGVMKATVNGNTLSVTYDDKLQGSTMKYTATKQ
;
A
#
# COMPACT_ATOMS: atom_id res chain seq x y z
N MET A 1 20.62 5.33 84.84
CA MET A 1 20.98 5.57 83.43
C MET A 1 19.85 5.04 82.54
N LYS A 2 18.98 5.95 82.06
CA LYS A 2 17.80 5.59 81.19
C LYS A 2 18.24 5.76 79.77
N ARG A 3 18.24 4.70 78.91
CA ARG A 3 18.48 4.72 77.49
C ARG A 3 17.15 4.98 76.81
N VAL A 4 17.04 6.11 76.09
CA VAL A 4 15.90 6.43 75.24
C VAL A 4 16.21 5.89 73.85
N LEU A 5 15.34 4.99 73.32
CA LEU A 5 15.41 4.42 72.00
C LEU A 5 14.60 5.33 71.05
N PHE A 6 15.25 5.97 70.10
CA PHE A 6 14.57 6.72 69.00
C PHE A 6 14.24 5.73 67.88
N LEU A 7 12.97 5.48 67.66
CA LEU A 7 12.47 4.76 66.49
C LEU A 7 12.30 5.76 65.32
N ALA A 8 13.20 5.67 64.32
CA ALA A 8 13.06 6.40 63.10
C ALA A 8 12.08 5.66 62.16
N MET A 9 10.90 6.24 62.00
CA MET A 9 9.86 5.73 61.09
C MET A 9 10.16 6.21 59.65
N PHE A 10 10.77 5.33 58.82
CA PHE A 10 10.96 5.60 57.37
C PHE A 10 9.64 5.41 56.67
N GLY A 11 8.95 6.51 56.36
CA GLY A 11 7.79 6.50 55.50
C GLY A 11 8.24 6.33 54.05
N THR A 12 8.00 5.14 53.47
CA THR A 12 8.15 4.90 52.03
C THR A 12 7.04 5.60 51.28
N LEU A 13 7.34 6.73 50.63
CA LEU A 13 6.47 7.38 49.65
C LEU A 13 6.40 6.45 48.44
N LEU A 14 5.31 5.67 48.31
CA LEU A 14 4.91 5.01 47.10
C LEU A 14 4.45 6.09 46.12
N ILE A 15 5.33 6.53 45.23
CA ILE A 15 4.96 7.34 44.08
C ILE A 15 4.26 6.38 43.11
N PRO A 16 2.96 6.55 42.81
CA PRO A 16 2.34 5.74 41.76
C PRO A 16 3.03 6.08 40.44
N ALA A 17 3.69 5.08 39.82
CA ALA A 17 4.12 5.19 38.45
C ALA A 17 2.85 5.40 37.61
N LEU A 18 2.65 6.59 37.08
CA LEU A 18 1.64 6.85 36.04
C LEU A 18 2.04 6.00 34.86
N ALA A 19 1.44 4.80 34.76
CA ALA A 19 1.49 4.02 33.52
C ALA A 19 0.90 4.90 32.43
N ALA A 20 1.73 5.44 31.54
CA ALA A 20 1.24 6.14 30.37
C ALA A 20 0.33 5.16 29.63
N ALA A 21 -0.94 5.54 29.48
CA ALA A 21 -1.90 4.71 28.77
C ALA A 21 -1.39 4.49 27.36
N GLN A 22 -1.24 3.22 26.96
CA GLN A 22 -0.78 2.84 25.64
C GLN A 22 -1.72 3.46 24.59
N SER A 23 -1.15 4.04 23.55
CA SER A 23 -1.95 4.61 22.45
C SER A 23 -2.82 3.53 21.78
N PRO A 24 -4.06 3.83 21.39
CA PRO A 24 -4.88 2.85 20.67
C PRO A 24 -4.23 2.40 19.36
N PHE A 25 -3.37 3.22 18.76
CA PHE A 25 -2.67 2.88 17.52
C PHE A 25 -1.52 1.89 17.72
N ASP A 26 -0.92 1.82 18.92
CA ASP A 26 0.25 0.96 19.17
C ASP A 26 -0.06 -0.50 18.86
N GLY A 27 0.85 -1.13 18.11
CA GLY A 27 0.80 -2.55 17.77
C GLY A 27 0.98 -2.81 16.29
N THR A 28 1.02 -4.09 15.95
CA THR A 28 1.08 -4.58 14.58
C THR A 28 -0.33 -4.77 14.05
N TRP A 29 -0.57 -4.28 12.85
CA TRP A 29 -1.86 -4.30 12.17
C TRP A 29 -1.76 -5.14 10.91
N LYS A 30 -2.74 -6.00 10.66
CA LYS A 30 -2.83 -6.82 9.45
C LYS A 30 -4.17 -6.59 8.77
N VAL A 31 -4.15 -6.29 7.47
CA VAL A 31 -5.37 -6.08 6.66
C VAL A 31 -6.21 -7.33 6.61
N ASP A 32 -7.52 -7.20 6.83
CA ASP A 32 -8.51 -8.24 6.54
C ASP A 32 -8.91 -8.14 5.07
N MET A 33 -8.31 -8.99 4.23
CA MET A 33 -8.53 -8.97 2.78
C MET A 33 -9.98 -9.25 2.38
N ASN A 34 -10.79 -9.86 3.26
CA ASN A 34 -12.23 -10.08 3.04
C ASN A 34 -13.07 -8.80 3.27
N LYS A 35 -12.47 -7.76 3.85
CA LYS A 35 -13.12 -6.49 4.17
C LYS A 35 -12.47 -5.30 3.45
N VAL A 36 -12.01 -5.54 2.22
CA VAL A 36 -11.50 -4.50 1.34
C VAL A 36 -12.59 -4.08 0.36
N ASP A 37 -12.97 -2.80 0.39
CA ASP A 37 -13.80 -2.16 -0.64
C ASP A 37 -12.83 -1.55 -1.67
N PHE A 38 -12.60 -2.27 -2.76
CA PHE A 38 -11.68 -1.87 -3.80
C PHE A 38 -12.18 -0.64 -4.57
N PRO A 39 -11.27 0.14 -5.18
CA PRO A 39 -11.64 1.30 -5.99
C PRO A 39 -12.67 0.94 -7.08
N LYS A 40 -13.68 1.81 -7.23
CA LYS A 40 -14.73 1.60 -8.26
C LYS A 40 -14.32 2.09 -9.63
N LYS A 41 -13.30 2.96 -9.70
CA LYS A 41 -12.74 3.45 -10.95
C LYS A 41 -11.97 2.30 -11.63
N PRO A 42 -12.32 1.96 -12.90
CA PRO A 42 -11.67 0.84 -13.56
C PRO A 42 -10.26 1.18 -14.04
N TYR A 43 -9.40 0.17 -14.12
CA TYR A 43 -8.18 0.19 -14.92
C TYR A 43 -8.54 0.02 -16.40
N VAL A 44 -7.82 0.71 -17.29
CA VAL A 44 -8.09 0.69 -18.74
C VAL A 44 -6.82 0.28 -19.49
N TYR A 45 -6.89 -0.89 -20.11
CA TYR A 45 -5.80 -1.43 -20.94
C TYR A 45 -6.22 -1.48 -22.41
N SER A 46 -5.24 -1.36 -23.29
CA SER A 46 -5.37 -1.62 -24.73
C SER A 46 -4.14 -2.40 -25.20
N LEU A 47 -4.37 -3.51 -25.88
CA LEU A 47 -3.32 -4.30 -26.53
C LEU A 47 -3.82 -4.67 -27.91
N GLN A 48 -3.33 -3.95 -28.90
CA GLN A 48 -3.71 -4.10 -30.30
C GLN A 48 -2.55 -3.69 -31.21
N ASN A 49 -2.40 -4.36 -32.35
CA ASN A 49 -1.34 -4.07 -33.33
C ASN A 49 0.07 -4.07 -32.73
N GLY A 50 0.32 -4.97 -31.73
CA GLY A 50 1.62 -5.07 -31.08
C GLY A 50 1.93 -3.92 -30.10
N MET A 51 0.99 -3.04 -29.81
CA MET A 51 1.13 -1.94 -28.86
C MET A 51 0.28 -2.19 -27.61
N TYR A 52 0.91 -2.04 -26.45
CA TYR A 52 0.28 -2.07 -25.13
C TYR A 52 0.13 -0.65 -24.60
N GLN A 53 -1.02 -0.36 -24.02
CA GLN A 53 -1.31 0.88 -23.33
C GLN A 53 -1.95 0.59 -21.98
N CYS A 54 -1.42 1.19 -20.91
CA CYS A 54 -2.13 1.41 -19.66
C CYS A 54 -2.58 2.86 -19.59
N LYS A 55 -3.85 3.13 -19.93
CA LYS A 55 -4.39 4.51 -20.03
C LYS A 55 -4.63 5.15 -18.66
N THR A 56 -4.77 4.34 -17.64
CA THR A 56 -5.03 4.78 -16.26
C THR A 56 -3.80 4.72 -15.36
N CYS A 57 -2.67 4.20 -15.84
CA CYS A 57 -1.38 4.34 -15.16
C CYS A 57 -1.01 5.83 -15.03
N VAL A 58 -0.28 6.20 -13.98
CA VAL A 58 0.12 7.59 -13.74
C VAL A 58 1.65 7.69 -13.62
N PRO A 59 2.31 8.24 -14.66
CA PRO A 59 1.76 8.66 -15.98
C PRO A 59 1.25 7.46 -16.82
N PRO A 60 0.46 7.70 -17.89
CA PRO A 60 0.05 6.64 -18.80
C PRO A 60 1.25 5.95 -19.46
N ILE A 61 1.12 4.64 -19.72
CA ILE A 61 2.14 3.83 -20.38
C ILE A 61 1.68 3.50 -21.80
N GLU A 62 2.59 3.63 -22.75
CA GLU A 62 2.43 3.17 -24.13
C GLU A 62 3.76 2.58 -24.62
N VAL A 63 3.77 1.28 -24.90
CA VAL A 63 4.98 0.53 -25.26
C VAL A 63 4.67 -0.57 -26.26
N LYS A 64 5.69 -1.07 -26.96
CA LYS A 64 5.55 -2.29 -27.75
C LYS A 64 5.36 -3.51 -26.86
N ALA A 65 4.51 -4.42 -27.27
CA ALA A 65 4.28 -5.69 -26.60
C ALA A 65 5.01 -6.83 -27.32
N ASP A 66 6.34 -6.69 -27.48
CA ASP A 66 7.23 -7.62 -28.16
C ASP A 66 8.10 -8.46 -27.20
N GLY A 67 7.88 -8.32 -25.90
CA GLY A 67 8.66 -8.98 -24.86
C GLY A 67 10.01 -8.36 -24.57
N MET A 68 10.35 -7.27 -25.27
CA MET A 68 11.62 -6.55 -25.08
C MET A 68 11.45 -5.42 -24.06
N ASP A 69 12.55 -5.07 -23.40
CA ASP A 69 12.61 -3.96 -22.46
C ASP A 69 12.31 -2.63 -23.15
N GLN A 70 11.30 -1.93 -22.69
CA GLN A 70 10.89 -0.60 -23.15
C GLN A 70 11.11 0.42 -22.03
N LYS A 71 11.78 1.54 -22.31
CA LYS A 71 11.97 2.61 -21.32
C LYS A 71 10.66 3.35 -21.06
N VAL A 72 10.38 3.61 -19.78
CA VAL A 72 9.29 4.46 -19.33
C VAL A 72 9.81 5.53 -18.39
N THR A 73 9.10 6.63 -18.25
CA THR A 73 9.51 7.78 -17.42
C THR A 73 8.39 8.23 -16.50
N GLY A 74 8.78 8.82 -15.36
CA GLY A 74 7.82 9.35 -14.38
C GLY A 74 7.25 8.31 -13.42
N HIS A 75 7.65 7.04 -13.55
CA HIS A 75 7.28 5.97 -12.61
C HIS A 75 8.39 5.81 -11.55
N PRO A 76 8.07 6.00 -10.26
CA PRO A 76 9.11 5.99 -9.23
C PRO A 76 9.68 4.59 -8.97
N TYR A 77 8.88 3.55 -9.17
CA TYR A 77 9.22 2.17 -8.80
C TYR A 77 9.97 1.42 -9.90
N PHE A 78 9.82 1.82 -11.17
CA PHE A 78 10.49 1.20 -12.32
C PHE A 78 10.78 2.26 -13.41
N ASP A 79 11.74 1.95 -14.29
CA ASP A 79 12.14 2.79 -15.43
C ASP A 79 12.09 2.03 -16.76
N THR A 80 11.78 0.74 -16.69
CA THR A 80 11.71 -0.16 -17.83
C THR A 80 10.57 -1.16 -17.61
N ILE A 81 9.81 -1.42 -18.66
CA ILE A 81 8.74 -2.40 -18.70
C ILE A 81 8.89 -3.31 -19.93
N ALA A 82 8.63 -4.59 -19.77
CA ALA A 82 8.54 -5.54 -20.86
C ALA A 82 7.18 -6.21 -20.85
N ILE A 83 6.45 -6.14 -21.97
CA ILE A 83 5.14 -6.76 -22.15
C ILE A 83 5.30 -7.91 -23.15
N LYS A 84 5.06 -9.13 -22.68
CA LYS A 84 5.13 -10.35 -23.47
C LYS A 84 3.75 -10.95 -23.67
N VAL A 85 3.29 -11.00 -24.91
CA VAL A 85 2.04 -11.64 -25.28
C VAL A 85 2.27 -13.14 -25.37
N ILE A 86 1.65 -13.93 -24.49
CA ILE A 86 1.75 -15.37 -24.47
C ILE A 86 0.68 -15.99 -25.38
N SER A 87 -0.54 -15.41 -25.31
CA SER A 87 -1.67 -15.82 -26.16
C SER A 87 -2.66 -14.66 -26.32
N ASN A 88 -3.77 -14.88 -27.00
CA ASN A 88 -4.81 -13.86 -27.14
C ASN A 88 -5.48 -13.47 -25.80
N ASN A 89 -5.33 -14.26 -24.76
CA ASN A 89 -5.94 -14.01 -23.45
C ASN A 89 -4.93 -14.00 -22.30
N GLU A 90 -3.62 -14.10 -22.57
CA GLU A 90 -2.58 -14.19 -21.55
C GLU A 90 -1.41 -13.28 -21.90
N VAL A 91 -1.00 -12.47 -20.91
CA VAL A 91 0.10 -11.49 -21.02
C VAL A 91 0.94 -11.55 -19.76
N GLU A 92 2.26 -11.53 -19.94
CA GLU A 92 3.23 -11.34 -18.87
C GLU A 92 3.83 -9.92 -18.95
N GLU A 93 3.97 -9.31 -17.79
CA GLU A 93 4.62 -8.02 -17.59
C GLU A 93 5.82 -8.18 -16.67
N THR A 94 6.93 -7.53 -17.02
CA THR A 94 8.13 -7.46 -16.19
C THR A 94 8.59 -6.03 -16.07
N ASP A 95 8.68 -5.54 -14.84
CA ASP A 95 9.18 -4.21 -14.51
C ASP A 95 10.60 -4.27 -14.00
N LYS A 96 11.44 -3.34 -14.46
CA LYS A 96 12.82 -3.22 -14.02
C LYS A 96 13.14 -1.81 -13.54
N LYS A 97 14.04 -1.74 -12.58
CA LYS A 97 14.67 -0.50 -12.10
C LYS A 97 16.17 -0.67 -12.17
N ASP A 98 16.85 0.24 -12.90
CA ASP A 98 18.30 0.17 -13.10
C ASP A 98 18.76 -1.22 -13.58
N GLY A 99 18.00 -1.82 -14.49
CA GLY A 99 18.26 -3.14 -15.08
C GLY A 99 17.90 -4.35 -14.18
N LYS A 100 17.47 -4.14 -12.94
CA LYS A 100 17.04 -5.21 -12.02
C LYS A 100 15.55 -5.39 -12.09
N VAL A 101 15.07 -6.63 -12.11
CA VAL A 101 13.64 -6.95 -12.00
C VAL A 101 13.15 -6.53 -10.63
N VAL A 102 12.13 -5.67 -10.62
CA VAL A 102 11.46 -5.17 -9.41
C VAL A 102 10.00 -5.55 -9.36
N GLY A 103 9.41 -5.99 -10.47
CA GLY A 103 8.03 -6.45 -10.53
C GLY A 103 7.83 -7.47 -11.64
N THR A 104 6.92 -8.40 -11.41
CA THR A 104 6.38 -9.28 -12.46
C THR A 104 4.89 -9.43 -12.27
N SER A 105 4.15 -9.51 -13.36
CA SER A 105 2.72 -9.79 -13.34
C SER A 105 2.35 -10.73 -14.49
N LYS A 106 1.43 -11.64 -14.22
CA LYS A 106 0.84 -12.53 -15.21
C LYS A 106 -0.67 -12.30 -15.22
N MET A 107 -1.22 -11.87 -16.32
CA MET A 107 -2.63 -11.57 -16.51
C MET A 107 -3.27 -12.59 -17.44
N MET A 108 -4.41 -13.15 -17.07
CA MET A 108 -5.13 -14.15 -17.85
C MET A 108 -6.64 -13.85 -17.87
N VAL A 109 -7.18 -13.65 -19.06
CA VAL A 109 -8.62 -13.42 -19.25
C VAL A 109 -9.33 -14.75 -19.48
N SER A 110 -10.47 -14.92 -18.80
CA SER A 110 -11.35 -16.09 -18.95
C SER A 110 -11.87 -16.25 -20.38
N PRO A 111 -12.22 -17.47 -20.82
CA PRO A 111 -12.70 -17.72 -22.20
C PRO A 111 -13.95 -16.90 -22.57
N ASP A 112 -14.83 -16.61 -21.61
CA ASP A 112 -16.02 -15.76 -21.83
C ASP A 112 -15.71 -14.27 -21.87
N GLY A 113 -14.46 -13.89 -21.53
CA GLY A 113 -13.96 -12.52 -21.55
C GLY A 113 -14.44 -11.64 -20.40
N LYS A 114 -15.07 -12.19 -19.37
CA LYS A 114 -15.69 -11.41 -18.29
C LYS A 114 -14.76 -11.17 -17.11
N THR A 115 -13.84 -12.10 -16.85
CA THR A 115 -12.94 -12.09 -15.70
C THR A 115 -11.49 -12.08 -16.16
N MET A 116 -10.64 -11.34 -15.48
CA MET A 116 -9.19 -11.40 -15.63
C MET A 116 -8.58 -11.74 -14.27
N THR A 117 -7.86 -12.87 -14.22
CA THR A 117 -7.03 -13.19 -13.06
C THR A 117 -5.63 -12.66 -13.27
N PHE A 118 -4.98 -12.24 -12.20
CA PHE A 118 -3.57 -11.85 -12.24
C PHE A 118 -2.82 -12.38 -11.02
N GLU A 119 -1.56 -12.74 -11.25
CA GLU A 119 -0.59 -13.08 -10.22
C GLU A 119 0.54 -12.06 -10.30
N PHE A 120 1.08 -11.64 -9.15
CA PHE A 120 2.16 -10.67 -9.14
C PHE A 120 3.22 -10.97 -8.10
N THR A 121 4.42 -10.48 -8.38
CA THR A 121 5.53 -10.38 -7.43
C THR A 121 6.04 -8.95 -7.49
N ASP A 122 6.11 -8.29 -6.34
CA ASP A 122 6.63 -6.94 -6.18
C ASP A 122 7.87 -6.96 -5.28
N SER A 123 8.99 -6.56 -5.85
CA SER A 123 10.31 -6.42 -5.20
C SER A 123 10.81 -4.98 -5.30
N SER A 124 9.94 -4.01 -5.52
CA SER A 124 10.29 -2.59 -5.71
C SER A 124 10.88 -1.95 -4.45
N ASN A 125 10.67 -2.56 -3.30
CA ASN A 125 11.26 -2.18 -2.02
C ASN A 125 12.55 -2.97 -1.78
N SER A 126 13.68 -2.35 -1.95
CA SER A 126 14.98 -2.91 -2.30
C SER A 126 15.67 -3.83 -1.28
N ASN A 127 15.18 -4.02 -0.06
CA ASN A 127 15.85 -4.82 0.98
C ASN A 127 14.95 -5.77 1.74
N ALA A 128 13.73 -5.98 1.27
CA ALA A 128 12.74 -6.84 1.91
C ALA A 128 12.41 -8.05 1.04
N ALA A 129 11.80 -9.07 1.63
CA ALA A 129 11.23 -10.17 0.86
C ALA A 129 10.15 -9.62 -0.09
N PRO A 130 10.05 -10.16 -1.32
CA PRO A 130 9.02 -9.75 -2.27
C PRO A 130 7.61 -9.87 -1.69
N VAL A 131 6.74 -8.96 -2.09
CA VAL A 131 5.30 -9.11 -1.89
C VAL A 131 4.75 -9.93 -3.05
N THR A 132 4.02 -10.98 -2.75
CA THR A 132 3.35 -11.79 -3.76
C THR A 132 1.86 -11.81 -3.54
N GLY A 133 1.10 -12.06 -4.59
CA GLY A 133 -0.34 -12.18 -4.47
C GLY A 133 -1.02 -12.54 -5.77
N LYS A 134 -2.34 -12.76 -5.65
CA LYS A 134 -3.26 -13.01 -6.77
C LYS A 134 -4.46 -12.10 -6.65
N GLY A 135 -5.05 -11.77 -7.79
CA GLY A 135 -6.28 -11.02 -7.81
C GLY A 135 -7.18 -11.41 -8.95
N GLU A 136 -8.39 -10.90 -8.87
CA GLU A 136 -9.41 -11.04 -9.89
C GLU A 136 -10.02 -9.68 -10.21
N ASP A 137 -10.08 -9.38 -11.49
CA ASP A 137 -10.74 -8.21 -12.04
C ASP A 137 -11.97 -8.64 -12.84
N MET A 138 -13.04 -7.88 -12.72
CA MET A 138 -14.23 -8.02 -13.55
C MET A 138 -14.20 -6.97 -14.67
N ARG A 139 -14.54 -7.39 -15.88
CA ARG A 139 -14.68 -6.48 -17.03
C ARG A 139 -15.83 -5.51 -16.81
N VAL A 140 -15.57 -4.25 -17.08
CA VAL A 140 -16.57 -3.17 -17.08
C VAL A 140 -16.79 -2.73 -18.51
N GLY A 141 -18.02 -2.92 -19.02
CA GLY A 141 -18.38 -2.53 -20.39
C GLY A 141 -18.20 -3.64 -21.43
N ALA A 142 -17.98 -3.24 -22.68
CA ALA A 142 -17.98 -4.15 -23.82
C ALA A 142 -16.72 -5.03 -23.91
N LYS A 143 -16.82 -6.13 -24.66
CA LYS A 143 -15.67 -6.95 -25.07
C LYS A 143 -14.74 -6.12 -25.98
N PRO A 144 -13.45 -6.53 -26.08
CA PRO A 144 -12.52 -5.86 -26.98
C PRO A 144 -12.98 -5.92 -28.43
N PRO A 145 -12.56 -4.96 -29.28
CA PRO A 145 -12.84 -5.01 -30.71
C PRO A 145 -12.14 -6.23 -31.35
N ALA A 146 -12.63 -6.64 -32.52
CA ALA A 146 -12.03 -7.74 -33.29
C ALA A 146 -10.54 -7.45 -33.56
N GLY A 147 -9.70 -8.47 -33.38
CA GLY A 147 -8.25 -8.38 -33.57
C GLY A 147 -7.47 -7.78 -32.40
N ALA A 148 -8.11 -7.28 -31.36
CA ALA A 148 -7.44 -6.89 -30.13
C ALA A 148 -7.28 -8.07 -29.16
N ASN A 149 -6.22 -8.06 -28.35
CA ASN A 149 -6.04 -9.02 -27.27
C ASN A 149 -7.15 -8.90 -26.23
N MET A 150 -7.51 -10.00 -25.58
CA MET A 150 -8.61 -10.05 -24.62
C MET A 150 -8.38 -9.20 -23.37
N ILE A 151 -7.16 -8.80 -23.01
CA ILE A 151 -6.92 -7.86 -21.91
C ILE A 151 -7.42 -6.44 -22.21
N THR A 152 -7.59 -6.10 -23.49
CA THR A 152 -8.12 -4.79 -23.91
C THR A 152 -9.49 -4.54 -23.30
N GLY A 153 -9.65 -3.41 -22.63
CA GLY A 153 -10.92 -3.00 -22.01
C GLY A 153 -10.74 -2.33 -20.66
N SER A 154 -11.85 -2.21 -19.97
CA SER A 154 -11.90 -1.63 -18.63
C SER A 154 -12.11 -2.76 -17.60
N TRP A 155 -11.35 -2.71 -16.52
CA TRP A 155 -11.31 -3.76 -15.51
C TRP A 155 -11.42 -3.18 -14.12
N ARG A 156 -12.13 -3.85 -13.24
CA ARG A 156 -12.27 -3.47 -11.83
C ARG A 156 -11.89 -4.64 -10.94
N THR A 157 -10.98 -4.41 -10.01
CA THR A 157 -10.61 -5.40 -9.01
C THR A 157 -11.81 -5.73 -8.14
N THR A 158 -12.07 -7.02 -8.00
CA THR A 158 -13.16 -7.57 -7.19
C THR A 158 -12.63 -8.39 -6.02
N LYS A 159 -11.42 -8.92 -6.15
CA LYS A 159 -10.83 -9.81 -5.16
C LYS A 159 -9.31 -9.76 -5.20
N MET A 160 -8.70 -9.90 -4.01
CA MET A 160 -7.28 -10.14 -3.84
C MET A 160 -7.11 -11.34 -2.90
N GLU A 161 -6.24 -12.27 -3.25
CA GLU A 161 -6.01 -13.51 -2.51
C GLU A 161 -4.53 -13.80 -2.34
N ASN A 162 -4.22 -14.57 -1.29
CA ASN A 162 -2.85 -15.07 -1.07
C ASN A 162 -1.78 -13.97 -1.07
N ILE A 163 -2.16 -12.76 -0.62
CA ILE A 163 -1.18 -11.69 -0.45
C ILE A 163 -0.25 -12.11 0.68
N SER A 164 1.05 -12.07 0.42
CA SER A 164 2.05 -12.36 1.46
C SER A 164 1.94 -11.36 2.62
N ASP A 165 2.13 -11.84 3.85
CA ASP A 165 1.89 -11.07 5.09
C ASP A 165 2.67 -9.76 5.15
N ASN A 166 3.87 -9.72 4.58
CA ASN A 166 4.70 -8.53 4.50
C ASN A 166 4.08 -7.39 3.67
N GLY A 167 3.19 -7.70 2.74
CA GLY A 167 2.48 -6.70 1.93
C GLY A 167 1.21 -6.13 2.56
N ILE A 168 0.72 -6.74 3.64
CA ILE A 168 -0.55 -6.36 4.29
C ILE A 168 -0.41 -6.08 5.78
N THR A 169 0.83 -5.97 6.28
CA THR A 169 1.13 -5.79 7.70
C THR A 169 2.00 -4.57 7.92
N TRP A 170 1.75 -3.82 8.98
CA TRP A 170 2.61 -2.73 9.47
C TRP A 170 2.49 -2.58 10.98
N THR A 171 3.44 -1.89 11.58
CA THR A 171 3.46 -1.60 13.02
C THR A 171 3.40 -0.10 13.24
N TYR A 172 2.51 0.32 14.14
CA TYR A 172 2.51 1.66 14.70
C TYR A 172 3.02 1.66 16.13
N LYS A 173 3.79 2.70 16.48
CA LYS A 173 4.22 3.00 17.84
C LYS A 173 4.09 4.50 18.09
N VAL A 174 3.37 4.85 19.14
CA VAL A 174 3.22 6.24 19.58
C VAL A 174 4.11 6.48 20.79
N ASN A 175 4.89 7.54 20.73
CA ASN A 175 5.69 8.02 21.85
C ASN A 175 5.47 9.52 21.98
N ASN A 176 4.83 9.95 23.09
CA ASN A 176 4.36 11.31 23.31
C ASN A 176 3.43 11.79 22.15
N ASP A 177 3.87 12.78 21.39
CA ASP A 177 3.16 13.37 20.25
C ASP A 177 3.62 12.84 18.89
N GLN A 178 4.47 11.81 18.85
CA GLN A 178 5.03 11.21 17.63
C GLN A 178 4.47 9.84 17.34
N LEU A 179 4.12 9.61 16.09
CA LEU A 179 3.76 8.31 15.52
C LEU A 179 4.93 7.80 14.69
N THR A 180 5.41 6.60 15.01
CA THR A 180 6.34 5.85 14.17
C THR A 180 5.58 4.74 13.47
N MET A 181 5.71 4.67 12.15
CA MET A 181 5.27 3.55 11.31
C MET A 181 6.47 2.77 10.81
N THR A 182 6.36 1.45 10.80
CA THR A 182 7.31 0.54 10.16
C THR A 182 6.57 -0.56 9.41
N SER A 183 7.06 -0.92 8.22
CA SER A 183 6.54 -2.01 7.40
C SER A 183 7.61 -3.10 7.22
N PRO A 184 7.23 -4.38 7.15
CA PRO A 184 8.16 -5.47 6.80
C PRO A 184 8.81 -5.30 5.42
N THR A 185 8.22 -4.51 4.54
CA THR A 185 8.75 -4.16 3.22
C THR A 185 9.75 -3.00 3.24
N GLY A 186 10.09 -2.48 4.44
CA GLY A 186 11.18 -1.52 4.64
C GLY A 186 10.76 -0.05 4.68
N GLN A 187 9.50 0.28 4.42
CA GLN A 187 9.01 1.65 4.59
C GLN A 187 8.94 2.02 6.06
N SER A 188 9.30 3.26 6.38
CA SER A 188 9.16 3.78 7.73
C SER A 188 9.15 5.30 7.77
N TYR A 189 8.46 5.84 8.78
CA TYR A 189 8.56 7.24 9.16
C TYR A 189 8.40 7.43 10.67
N THR A 190 8.81 8.59 11.17
CA THR A 190 8.45 9.11 12.49
C THR A 190 7.99 10.54 12.31
N ALA A 191 6.72 10.80 12.56
CA ALA A 191 6.07 12.09 12.34
C ALA A 191 5.42 12.58 13.62
N LYS A 192 5.47 13.91 13.87
CA LYS A 192 4.61 14.52 14.88
C LYS A 192 3.15 14.44 14.44
N MET A 193 2.26 14.20 15.40
CA MET A 193 0.83 14.11 15.12
C MET A 193 0.12 15.48 15.12
N ASP A 194 0.83 16.53 14.69
CA ASP A 194 0.35 17.91 14.59
C ASP A 194 0.15 18.39 13.14
N GLY A 195 0.46 17.52 12.15
CA GLY A 195 0.42 17.81 10.73
C GLY A 195 1.74 18.32 10.16
N THR A 196 2.80 18.39 10.95
CA THR A 196 4.15 18.71 10.45
C THR A 196 4.65 17.60 9.52
N GLU A 197 5.22 18.01 8.38
CA GLU A 197 5.79 17.09 7.40
C GLU A 197 7.02 16.37 7.96
N ALA A 198 7.12 15.06 7.68
CA ALA A 198 8.24 14.22 8.07
C ALA A 198 8.68 13.33 6.87
N PRO A 199 9.97 12.99 6.74
CA PRO A 199 10.45 12.19 5.63
C PRO A 199 9.95 10.75 5.72
N MET A 200 9.51 10.20 4.60
CA MET A 200 9.29 8.76 4.39
C MET A 200 10.63 8.13 4.00
N LYS A 201 10.93 6.96 4.57
CA LYS A 201 12.10 6.15 4.22
C LYS A 201 11.64 4.86 3.56
N GLY A 202 12.44 4.36 2.61
CA GLY A 202 12.23 3.07 1.97
C GLY A 202 11.08 3.01 0.96
N ASP A 203 10.51 4.16 0.56
CA ASP A 203 9.49 4.24 -0.48
C ASP A 203 9.90 5.22 -1.57
N PRO A 204 10.12 4.78 -2.83
CA PRO A 204 10.50 5.68 -3.91
C PRO A 204 9.33 6.53 -4.43
N GLY A 205 8.11 6.15 -4.11
CA GLY A 205 6.88 6.83 -4.55
C GLY A 205 6.36 7.88 -3.58
N ILE A 206 6.71 7.76 -2.28
CA ILE A 206 6.32 8.68 -1.21
C ILE A 206 7.59 9.27 -0.61
N THR A 207 7.79 10.58 -0.74
CA THR A 207 9.00 11.24 -0.21
C THR A 207 8.82 11.73 1.22
N SER A 208 7.60 12.04 1.60
CA SER A 208 7.27 12.55 2.93
C SER A 208 5.81 12.29 3.28
N VAL A 209 5.52 12.37 4.57
CA VAL A 209 4.18 12.26 5.13
C VAL A 209 3.92 13.39 6.11
N SER A 210 2.67 13.73 6.33
CA SER A 210 2.26 14.47 7.52
C SER A 210 1.17 13.69 8.25
N VAL A 211 1.24 13.64 9.58
CA VAL A 211 0.25 12.94 10.40
C VAL A 211 -0.44 13.95 11.31
N LYS A 212 -1.76 13.97 11.29
CA LYS A 212 -2.57 14.83 12.14
C LYS A 212 -3.50 14.00 13.01
N LYS A 213 -3.45 14.25 14.33
CA LYS A 213 -4.40 13.67 15.27
C LYS A 213 -5.75 14.38 15.13
N MET A 214 -6.79 13.63 14.77
CA MET A 214 -8.16 14.15 14.58
C MET A 214 -9.07 13.86 15.79
N GLY A 215 -8.56 13.14 16.77
CA GLY A 215 -9.25 12.71 17.99
C GLY A 215 -8.39 11.73 18.77
N ASN A 216 -8.95 11.08 19.79
CA ASN A 216 -8.18 10.12 20.60
C ASN A 216 -7.85 8.84 19.86
N ASN A 217 -8.66 8.44 18.89
CA ASN A 217 -8.57 7.18 18.16
C ASN A 217 -8.57 7.36 16.63
N THR A 218 -8.40 8.58 16.13
CA THR A 218 -8.43 8.88 14.68
C THR A 218 -7.23 9.73 14.31
N ILE A 219 -6.54 9.34 13.25
CA ILE A 219 -5.49 10.11 12.59
C ILE A 219 -5.84 10.33 11.12
N GLU A 220 -5.32 11.40 10.56
CA GLU A 220 -5.25 11.66 9.13
C GLU A 220 -3.76 11.70 8.74
N GLU A 221 -3.39 10.90 7.74
CA GLU A 221 -2.06 10.88 7.15
C GLU A 221 -2.16 11.37 5.71
N THR A 222 -1.26 12.29 5.35
CA THR A 222 -1.15 12.82 3.99
C THR A 222 0.16 12.38 3.39
N ASP A 223 0.10 11.63 2.30
CA ASP A 223 1.26 11.18 1.54
C ASP A 223 1.65 12.21 0.49
N MET A 224 2.94 12.48 0.40
CA MET A 224 3.47 13.47 -0.53
C MET A 224 4.64 12.92 -1.35
N ARG A 225 4.70 13.35 -2.61
CA ARG A 225 5.84 13.14 -3.50
C ARG A 225 6.34 14.49 -3.97
N ASN A 226 7.57 14.86 -3.56
CA ASN A 226 8.18 16.15 -3.89
C ASN A 226 7.23 17.32 -3.55
N SER A 227 6.73 17.34 -2.32
CA SER A 227 5.78 18.33 -1.77
C SER A 227 4.40 18.37 -2.44
N LYS A 228 4.09 17.42 -3.35
CA LYS A 228 2.76 17.28 -3.95
C LYS A 228 1.99 16.19 -3.23
N VAL A 229 0.80 16.49 -2.75
CA VAL A 229 -0.12 15.50 -2.15
C VAL A 229 -0.52 14.47 -3.20
N ILE A 230 -0.27 13.20 -2.88
CA ILE A 230 -0.59 12.06 -3.74
C ILE A 230 -1.61 11.11 -3.12
N GLY A 231 -1.78 11.17 -1.79
CA GLY A 231 -2.76 10.35 -1.08
C GLY A 231 -3.16 11.00 0.25
N VAL A 232 -4.34 10.64 0.74
CA VAL A 232 -4.81 11.00 2.09
C VAL A 232 -5.46 9.78 2.70
N MET A 233 -4.95 9.37 3.85
CA MET A 233 -5.47 8.27 4.65
C MET A 233 -6.16 8.79 5.89
N LYS A 234 -7.34 8.28 6.19
CA LYS A 234 -7.99 8.44 7.49
C LYS A 234 -8.08 7.08 8.16
N ALA A 235 -7.51 6.97 9.35
CA ALA A 235 -7.49 5.73 10.11
C ALA A 235 -8.12 5.93 11.49
N THR A 236 -9.06 5.06 11.86
CA THR A 236 -9.78 5.10 13.14
C THR A 236 -9.71 3.76 13.83
N VAL A 237 -9.22 3.74 15.07
CA VAL A 237 -9.13 2.55 15.92
C VAL A 237 -10.42 2.39 16.74
N ASN A 238 -10.96 1.18 16.76
CA ASN A 238 -12.02 0.77 17.68
C ASN A 238 -11.68 -0.63 18.25
N GLY A 239 -11.21 -0.67 19.49
CA GLY A 239 -10.66 -1.89 20.09
C GLY A 239 -9.49 -2.43 19.28
N ASN A 240 -9.59 -3.66 18.81
CA ASN A 240 -8.56 -4.31 17.99
C ASN A 240 -8.77 -4.15 16.48
N THR A 241 -9.68 -3.27 16.06
CA THR A 241 -9.96 -3.00 14.65
C THR A 241 -9.52 -1.60 14.27
N LEU A 242 -8.76 -1.48 13.20
CA LEU A 242 -8.41 -0.23 12.54
C LEU A 242 -9.22 -0.13 11.25
N SER A 243 -10.08 0.87 11.14
CA SER A 243 -10.82 1.18 9.91
C SER A 243 -10.10 2.26 9.14
N VAL A 244 -9.83 2.00 7.87
CA VAL A 244 -9.05 2.88 6.99
C VAL A 244 -9.87 3.29 5.77
N THR A 245 -9.79 4.57 5.44
CA THR A 245 -10.20 5.13 4.13
C THR A 245 -8.97 5.78 3.52
N TYR A 246 -8.61 5.39 2.30
CA TYR A 246 -7.50 5.96 1.54
C TYR A 246 -7.99 6.59 0.25
N ASP A 247 -7.74 7.87 0.09
CA ASP A 247 -8.04 8.65 -1.11
C ASP A 247 -6.77 8.81 -1.94
N ASP A 248 -6.64 8.03 -2.99
CA ASP A 248 -5.57 8.16 -3.99
C ASP A 248 -5.85 9.37 -4.88
N LYS A 249 -5.03 10.41 -4.72
CA LYS A 249 -5.16 11.67 -5.48
C LYS A 249 -4.57 11.56 -6.89
N LEU A 250 -3.67 10.61 -7.14
CA LEU A 250 -3.12 10.35 -8.48
C LEU A 250 -4.15 9.65 -9.36
N GLN A 251 -4.79 8.62 -8.82
CA GLN A 251 -5.82 7.86 -9.53
C GLN A 251 -7.20 8.51 -9.46
N GLY A 252 -7.45 9.42 -8.50
CA GLY A 252 -8.78 9.96 -8.21
C GLY A 252 -9.74 8.85 -7.81
N SER A 253 -9.32 8.01 -6.88
CA SER A 253 -10.07 6.84 -6.41
C SER A 253 -9.98 6.68 -4.90
N THR A 254 -10.95 6.00 -4.31
CA THR A 254 -10.99 5.74 -2.86
C THR A 254 -11.03 4.23 -2.62
N MET A 255 -10.22 3.77 -1.66
CA MET A 255 -10.23 2.41 -1.13
C MET A 255 -10.60 2.45 0.36
N LYS A 256 -11.34 1.44 0.82
CA LYS A 256 -11.63 1.27 2.26
C LYS A 256 -11.29 -0.14 2.68
N TYR A 257 -10.77 -0.27 3.89
CA TYR A 257 -10.46 -1.58 4.46
C TYR A 257 -10.42 -1.55 5.98
N THR A 258 -10.39 -2.72 6.57
CA THR A 258 -10.10 -2.88 7.99
C THR A 258 -8.83 -3.68 8.20
N ALA A 259 -8.13 -3.38 9.28
CA ALA A 259 -7.02 -4.18 9.77
C ALA A 259 -7.28 -4.60 11.22
N THR A 260 -6.74 -5.75 11.58
CA THR A 260 -6.87 -6.30 12.93
C THR A 260 -5.52 -6.25 13.63
N LYS A 261 -5.52 -5.87 14.89
CA LYS A 261 -4.32 -5.90 15.74
C LYS A 261 -3.90 -7.35 15.97
N GLN A 262 -2.61 -7.62 15.82
CA GLN A 262 -1.97 -8.92 15.99
C GLN A 262 -1.46 -9.12 17.42
#